data_23f245d97125530e6aed0f80a4897bc9
#
_entry.id   23f245d97125530e6aed0f80a4897bc9
#
_cell.length_a   1.000
_cell.length_b   1.000
_cell.length_c   1.000
_cell.angle_alpha   90.00
_cell.angle_beta   90.00
_cell.angle_gamma   90.00
#
_symmetry.space_group_name_H-M   'P 1'
#
loop_
_entity.id
_entity.type
_entity.pdbx_description
1 polymer ?
#
loop_
_entity_poly.entity_id
_entity_poly.type
_entity_poly.pdbx_seq_one_letter_code
_entity_poly.pdbx_strand_id
1 'polypeptide(L)'
;MRQILLAIALIAAPVAAFTSFELYTSTAPAETVGLGDLSSFRTIIADVQTLASKGDLAGAAKRITDYETAWDQAETAIRPLNQHDWSNIDAASDTALKALRQSAPSADKVSKTLAALMTVLSNPAQPAQ
;
A
#
# COMPACT_ATOMS: atom_id res chain seq x y z
N MET A 1 -29.98 15.27 -56.43
CA MET A 1 -29.95 16.23 -55.32
C MET A 1 -30.45 15.67 -53.96
N ARG A 2 -31.07 14.53 -53.93
CA ARG A 2 -31.57 13.93 -52.67
C ARG A 2 -30.54 13.10 -51.89
N GLN A 3 -29.40 12.80 -52.46
CA GLN A 3 -28.40 11.95 -51.85
C GLN A 3 -27.33 12.68 -51.03
N ILE A 4 -27.26 13.99 -51.17
CA ILE A 4 -26.23 14.80 -50.49
C ILE A 4 -26.61 15.10 -49.04
N LEU A 5 -27.91 15.08 -48.72
CA LEU A 5 -28.37 15.37 -47.35
C LEU A 5 -28.25 14.21 -46.38
N LEU A 6 -28.07 13.01 -46.88
CA LEU A 6 -27.89 11.81 -46.04
C LEU A 6 -26.44 11.61 -45.55
N ALA A 7 -25.48 12.22 -46.23
CA ALA A 7 -24.08 12.10 -45.86
C ALA A 7 -23.69 12.95 -44.64
N ILE A 8 -24.42 14.02 -44.38
CA ILE A 8 -24.09 14.96 -43.28
C ILE A 8 -24.56 14.46 -41.93
N ALA A 9 -25.63 13.65 -41.91
CA ALA A 9 -26.14 13.11 -40.65
C ALA A 9 -25.26 11.98 -40.05
N LEU A 10 -24.46 11.35 -40.88
CA LEU A 10 -23.60 10.21 -40.46
C LEU A 10 -22.28 10.66 -39.87
N ILE A 11 -21.87 11.91 -40.06
CA ILE A 11 -20.58 12.43 -39.56
C ILE A 11 -20.71 12.96 -38.14
N ALA A 12 -21.90 13.36 -37.73
CA ALA A 12 -22.11 13.92 -36.39
C ALA A 12 -22.13 12.85 -35.25
N ALA A 13 -22.53 11.62 -35.56
CA ALA A 13 -22.64 10.58 -34.57
C ALA A 13 -21.29 10.05 -34.00
N PRO A 14 -20.25 9.93 -34.82
CA PRO A 14 -18.95 9.43 -34.28
C PRO A 14 -18.24 10.49 -33.40
N VAL A 15 -18.50 11.77 -33.64
CA VAL A 15 -17.85 12.84 -32.84
C VAL A 15 -18.42 12.92 -31.42
N ALA A 16 -19.71 12.72 -31.27
CA ALA A 16 -20.32 12.72 -29.92
C ALA A 16 -19.92 11.49 -29.08
N ALA A 17 -19.73 10.35 -29.71
CA ALA A 17 -19.25 9.14 -29.05
C ALA A 17 -17.79 9.28 -28.64
N PHE A 18 -17.01 10.01 -29.42
CA PHE A 18 -15.58 10.18 -29.12
C PHE A 18 -15.35 11.14 -27.93
N THR A 19 -16.12 12.24 -27.89
CA THR A 19 -16.02 13.18 -26.76
C THR A 19 -16.49 12.58 -25.44
N SER A 20 -17.46 11.68 -25.49
CA SER A 20 -17.92 10.99 -24.29
C SER A 20 -16.86 9.99 -23.75
N PHE A 21 -16.09 9.41 -24.64
CA PHE A 21 -15.02 8.48 -24.26
C PHE A 21 -13.85 9.21 -23.60
N GLU A 22 -13.43 10.34 -24.11
CA GLU A 22 -12.36 11.12 -23.52
C GLU A 22 -12.71 11.68 -22.14
N LEU A 23 -13.95 12.11 -21.96
CA LEU A 23 -14.42 12.54 -20.64
C LEU A 23 -14.47 11.40 -19.62
N TYR A 24 -14.77 10.20 -20.08
CA TYR A 24 -14.79 9.04 -19.21
C TYR A 24 -13.38 8.61 -18.79
N THR A 25 -12.41 8.69 -19.70
CA THR A 25 -11.01 8.36 -19.37
C THR A 25 -10.32 9.44 -18.55
N SER A 26 -10.73 10.69 -18.67
CA SER A 26 -10.15 11.77 -17.85
C SER A 26 -10.76 11.84 -16.45
N THR A 27 -11.92 11.23 -16.24
CA THR A 27 -12.52 11.02 -14.91
C THR A 27 -12.22 9.64 -14.32
N ALA A 28 -11.46 8.82 -15.01
CA ALA A 28 -10.80 7.72 -14.33
C ALA A 28 -10.09 8.34 -13.12
N PRO A 29 -10.43 7.93 -11.89
CA PRO A 29 -9.84 8.52 -10.72
C PRO A 29 -8.35 8.57 -10.96
N ALA A 30 -7.74 9.71 -10.69
CA ALA A 30 -6.32 9.74 -10.50
C ALA A 30 -6.05 8.55 -9.60
N GLU A 31 -5.65 7.45 -10.20
CA GLU A 31 -5.32 6.26 -9.45
C GLU A 31 -4.34 6.76 -8.44
N THR A 32 -4.76 6.78 -7.19
CA THR A 32 -3.84 6.98 -6.11
C THR A 32 -2.76 5.97 -6.37
N VAL A 33 -1.66 6.43 -6.92
CA VAL A 33 -0.52 5.58 -7.20
C VAL A 33 -0.17 4.96 -5.87
N GLY A 34 -0.54 3.70 -5.71
CA GLY A 34 -0.19 2.94 -4.53
C GLY A 34 1.32 2.82 -4.42
N LEU A 35 1.79 2.34 -3.30
CA LEU A 35 3.23 2.16 -3.04
C LEU A 35 3.85 1.00 -3.85
N GLY A 36 3.09 0.39 -4.75
CA GLY A 36 3.52 -0.76 -5.52
C GLY A 36 3.37 -2.08 -4.75
N ASP A 37 4.18 -3.07 -5.12
CA ASP A 37 4.14 -4.41 -4.50
C ASP A 37 4.85 -4.43 -3.15
N LEU A 38 4.08 -4.57 -2.08
CA LEU A 38 4.56 -4.66 -0.70
C LEU A 38 4.62 -6.12 -0.18
N SER A 39 4.47 -7.11 -1.05
CA SER A 39 4.39 -8.52 -0.65
C SER A 39 5.64 -9.02 0.06
N SER A 40 6.82 -8.56 -0.34
CA SER A 40 8.09 -8.92 0.32
C SER A 40 8.13 -8.43 1.77
N PHE A 41 7.63 -7.24 2.04
CA PHE A 41 7.53 -6.70 3.41
C PHE A 41 6.53 -7.50 4.24
N ARG A 42 5.38 -7.83 3.68
CA ARG A 42 4.37 -8.67 4.36
C ARG A 42 4.92 -10.04 4.70
N THR A 43 5.72 -10.63 3.82
CA THR A 43 6.36 -11.94 4.07
C THR A 43 7.28 -11.88 5.29
N ILE A 44 8.11 -10.85 5.41
CA ILE A 44 9.01 -10.70 6.56
C ILE A 44 8.17 -10.52 7.84
N ILE A 45 7.15 -9.69 7.82
CA ILE A 45 6.29 -9.47 8.99
C ILE A 45 5.52 -10.74 9.37
N ALA A 46 5.09 -11.54 8.40
CA ALA A 46 4.47 -12.84 8.67
C ALA A 46 5.44 -13.79 9.40
N ASP A 47 6.71 -13.79 9.03
CA ASP A 47 7.74 -14.55 9.74
C ASP A 47 7.89 -14.05 11.18
N VAL A 48 7.92 -12.74 11.39
CA VAL A 48 8.00 -12.12 12.72
C VAL A 48 6.78 -12.52 13.57
N GLN A 49 5.59 -12.48 13.01
CA GLN A 49 4.36 -12.91 13.69
C GLN A 49 4.42 -14.39 14.09
N THR A 50 4.92 -15.23 13.21
CA THR A 50 5.09 -16.68 13.48
C THR A 50 6.04 -16.92 14.65
N LEU A 51 7.18 -16.24 14.66
CA LEU A 51 8.15 -16.33 15.76
C LEU A 51 7.55 -15.83 17.07
N ALA A 52 6.88 -14.69 17.05
CA ALA A 52 6.24 -14.12 18.23
C ALA A 52 5.14 -15.03 18.79
N SER A 53 4.34 -15.66 17.92
CA SER A 53 3.27 -16.58 18.33
C SER A 53 3.79 -17.85 19.00
N LYS A 54 5.02 -18.26 18.69
CA LYS A 54 5.71 -19.37 19.32
C LYS A 54 6.40 -18.98 20.64
N GLY A 55 6.30 -17.72 21.04
CA GLY A 55 6.98 -17.19 22.21
C GLY A 55 8.45 -16.85 22.00
N ASP A 56 8.96 -16.95 20.76
CA ASP A 56 10.32 -16.57 20.40
C ASP A 56 10.41 -15.08 20.11
N LEU A 57 10.31 -14.27 21.15
CA LEU A 57 10.37 -12.80 21.00
C LEU A 57 11.77 -12.31 20.63
N ALA A 58 12.81 -13.00 21.02
CA ALA A 58 14.18 -12.69 20.64
C ALA A 58 14.41 -12.94 19.14
N GLY A 59 13.93 -14.06 18.61
CA GLY A 59 13.94 -14.35 17.18
C GLY A 59 13.09 -13.39 16.37
N ALA A 60 11.93 -13.01 16.89
CA ALA A 60 11.06 -12.01 16.28
C ALA A 60 11.75 -10.65 16.19
N ALA A 61 12.41 -10.20 17.25
CA ALA A 61 13.17 -8.96 17.28
C ALA A 61 14.32 -8.96 16.27
N LYS A 62 15.00 -10.09 16.12
CA LYS A 62 16.06 -10.26 15.14
C LYS A 62 15.51 -10.20 13.72
N ARG A 63 14.39 -10.88 13.43
CA ARG A 63 13.81 -10.92 12.10
C ARG A 63 13.24 -9.57 11.69
N ILE A 64 12.64 -8.80 12.60
CA ILE A 64 12.09 -7.48 12.27
C ILE A 64 13.20 -6.49 11.87
N THR A 65 14.42 -6.70 12.27
CA THR A 65 15.56 -5.91 11.82
C THR A 65 15.79 -6.07 10.31
N ASP A 66 15.53 -7.26 9.76
CA ASP A 66 15.57 -7.48 8.31
C ASP A 66 14.48 -6.67 7.59
N TYR A 67 13.29 -6.58 8.18
CA TYR A 67 12.22 -5.73 7.70
C TYR A 67 12.62 -4.26 7.71
N GLU A 68 13.16 -3.76 8.82
CA GLU A 68 13.60 -2.37 8.96
C GLU A 68 14.64 -2.03 7.90
N THR A 69 15.65 -2.88 7.71
CA THR A 69 16.68 -2.68 6.70
C THR A 69 16.09 -2.62 5.29
N ALA A 70 15.19 -3.54 4.95
CA ALA A 70 14.53 -3.57 3.65
C ALA A 70 13.65 -2.34 3.44
N TRP A 71 12.93 -1.91 4.47
CA TRP A 71 12.08 -0.72 4.44
C TRP A 71 12.89 0.55 4.22
N ASP A 72 13.96 0.74 4.97
CA ASP A 72 14.85 1.89 4.84
C ASP A 72 15.50 1.96 3.45
N GLN A 73 15.92 0.84 2.91
CA GLN A 73 16.48 0.77 1.56
C GLN A 73 15.46 1.10 0.47
N ALA A 74 14.19 0.79 0.70
CA ALA A 74 13.10 1.06 -0.24
C ALA A 74 12.57 2.49 -0.15
N GLU A 75 12.86 3.24 0.91
CA GLU A 75 12.30 4.57 1.17
C GLU A 75 12.41 5.50 -0.02
N THR A 76 13.58 5.62 -0.62
CA THR A 76 13.82 6.54 -1.73
C THR A 76 12.99 6.23 -2.98
N ALA A 77 12.62 4.96 -3.16
CA ALA A 77 11.80 4.53 -4.29
C ALA A 77 10.30 4.58 -3.99
N ILE A 78 9.91 4.26 -2.76
CA ILE A 78 8.50 4.09 -2.38
C ILE A 78 7.88 5.39 -1.86
N ARG A 79 8.58 6.11 -0.99
CA ARG A 79 8.05 7.32 -0.36
C ARG A 79 7.52 8.38 -1.33
N PRO A 80 8.22 8.68 -2.47
CA PRO A 80 7.73 9.67 -3.42
C PRO A 80 6.44 9.25 -4.15
N LEU A 81 6.12 7.97 -4.19
CA LEU A 81 4.93 7.46 -4.88
C LEU A 81 3.65 7.87 -4.16
N ASN A 82 3.62 7.79 -2.83
CA ASN A 82 2.53 8.24 -1.99
C ASN A 82 3.04 8.46 -0.56
N GLN A 83 3.40 9.69 -0.24
CA GLN A 83 3.98 10.03 1.06
C GLN A 83 3.03 9.77 2.23
N HIS A 84 1.73 9.96 2.05
CA HIS A 84 0.74 9.69 3.08
C HIS A 84 0.70 8.21 3.45
N ASP A 85 0.58 7.34 2.45
CA ASP A 85 0.54 5.90 2.64
C ASP A 85 1.86 5.37 3.22
N TRP A 86 2.99 5.89 2.71
CA TRP A 86 4.30 5.57 3.26
C TRP A 86 4.40 5.91 4.74
N SER A 87 3.92 7.11 5.14
CA SER A 87 3.95 7.55 6.53
C SER A 87 3.10 6.68 7.45
N ASN A 88 1.97 6.17 6.98
CA ASN A 88 1.13 5.24 7.74
C ASN A 88 1.87 3.95 8.06
N ILE A 89 2.58 3.40 7.08
CA ILE A 89 3.39 2.18 7.27
C ILE A 89 4.57 2.46 8.18
N ASP A 90 5.25 3.57 7.97
CA ASP A 90 6.42 3.95 8.76
C ASP A 90 6.08 4.10 10.25
N ALA A 91 4.97 4.76 10.56
CA ALA A 91 4.49 4.91 11.93
C ALA A 91 4.14 3.57 12.58
N ALA A 92 3.48 2.68 11.85
CA ALA A 92 3.15 1.34 12.34
C ALA A 92 4.41 0.48 12.53
N SER A 93 5.40 0.62 11.64
CA SER A 93 6.69 -0.03 11.73
C SER A 93 7.44 0.39 13.00
N ASP A 94 7.52 1.67 13.27
CA ASP A 94 8.16 2.20 14.48
C ASP A 94 7.52 1.65 15.75
N THR A 95 6.20 1.55 15.77
CA THR A 95 5.46 1.02 16.92
C THR A 95 5.77 -0.45 17.16
N ALA A 96 5.82 -1.26 16.11
CA ALA A 96 6.17 -2.67 16.20
C ALA A 96 7.64 -2.88 16.62
N LEU A 97 8.57 -2.11 16.05
CA LEU A 97 9.98 -2.12 16.41
C LEU A 97 10.17 -1.79 17.88
N LYS A 98 9.53 -0.75 18.39
CA LYS A 98 9.60 -0.35 19.79
C LYS A 98 9.04 -1.43 20.71
N ALA A 99 7.96 -2.10 20.34
CA ALA A 99 7.37 -3.17 21.13
C ALA A 99 8.32 -4.37 21.29
N LEU A 100 9.02 -4.75 20.21
CA LEU A 100 9.96 -5.87 20.23
C LEU A 100 11.30 -5.53 20.88
N ARG A 101 11.69 -4.26 20.89
CA ARG A 101 12.99 -3.79 21.43
C ARG A 101 12.95 -3.38 22.89
N GLN A 102 11.84 -3.61 23.57
CA GLN A 102 11.78 -3.44 25.02
C GLN A 102 12.69 -4.45 25.73
N SER A 103 13.21 -4.09 26.89
CA SER A 103 14.03 -5.00 27.72
C SER A 103 13.24 -6.25 28.15
N ALA A 104 11.93 -6.10 28.33
CA ALA A 104 10.99 -7.18 28.62
C ALA A 104 9.77 -7.02 27.71
N PRO A 105 9.83 -7.49 26.46
CA PRO A 105 8.73 -7.32 25.51
C PRO A 105 7.46 -8.02 25.99
N SER A 106 6.32 -7.33 25.88
CA SER A 106 5.00 -7.92 26.14
C SER A 106 4.54 -8.68 24.89
N ALA A 107 4.31 -9.98 25.01
CA ALA A 107 3.81 -10.81 23.91
C ALA A 107 2.50 -10.26 23.34
N ASP A 108 1.60 -9.79 24.18
CA ASP A 108 0.32 -9.22 23.79
C ASP A 108 0.49 -7.92 22.98
N LYS A 109 1.34 -7.02 23.47
CA LYS A 109 1.65 -5.76 22.77
C LYS A 109 2.38 -6.01 21.44
N VAL A 110 3.31 -6.92 21.41
CA VAL A 110 4.01 -7.33 20.18
C VAL A 110 3.01 -7.88 19.16
N SER A 111 2.12 -8.77 19.56
CA SER A 111 1.09 -9.33 18.68
C SER A 111 0.19 -8.25 18.09
N LYS A 112 -0.29 -7.32 18.91
CA LYS A 112 -1.14 -6.21 18.48
C LYS A 112 -0.46 -5.28 17.51
N THR A 113 0.77 -4.89 17.79
CA THR A 113 1.52 -3.97 16.93
C THR A 113 1.92 -4.61 15.59
N LEU A 114 2.24 -5.90 15.58
CA LEU A 114 2.51 -6.64 14.35
C LEU A 114 1.25 -6.82 13.49
N ALA A 115 0.10 -7.09 14.11
CA ALA A 115 -1.18 -7.17 13.40
C ALA A 115 -1.55 -5.83 12.78
N ALA A 116 -1.36 -4.71 13.49
CA ALA A 116 -1.59 -3.37 12.98
C ALA A 116 -0.67 -3.06 11.79
N LEU A 117 0.61 -3.39 11.87
CA LEU A 117 1.56 -3.23 10.77
C LEU A 117 1.16 -4.05 9.55
N MET A 118 0.78 -5.31 9.73
CA MET A 118 0.30 -6.16 8.63
C MET A 118 -0.95 -5.58 7.97
N THR A 119 -1.87 -5.03 8.75
CA THR A 119 -3.07 -4.38 8.24
C THR A 119 -2.72 -3.17 7.36
N VAL A 120 -1.82 -2.31 7.80
CA VAL A 120 -1.40 -1.14 7.04
C VAL A 120 -0.61 -1.54 5.79
N LEU A 121 0.24 -2.56 5.86
CA LEU A 121 0.93 -3.10 4.68
C LEU A 121 -0.03 -3.67 3.64
N SER A 122 -1.19 -4.17 4.07
CA SER A 122 -2.23 -4.69 3.20
C SER A 122 -3.17 -3.61 2.66
N ASN A 123 -3.31 -2.50 3.39
CA ASN A 123 -4.13 -1.35 3.01
C ASN A 123 -3.48 -0.04 3.52
N PRO A 124 -2.46 0.47 2.80
CA PRO A 124 -1.67 1.62 3.25
C PRO A 124 -2.46 2.93 3.41
N ALA A 125 -3.60 3.07 2.74
CA ALA A 125 -4.44 4.26 2.86
C ALA A 125 -5.12 4.39 4.24
N GLN A 126 -5.15 3.31 5.02
CA GLN A 126 -5.74 3.28 6.35
C GLN A 126 -4.63 3.33 7.41
N PRO A 127 -4.65 4.33 8.32
CA PRO A 127 -3.70 4.33 9.42
C PRO A 127 -3.91 3.13 10.34
N ALA A 128 -2.87 2.70 11.01
CA ALA A 128 -2.96 1.69 12.05
C ALA A 128 -3.80 2.21 13.23
N GLN A 129 -4.78 1.42 13.67
CA GLN A 129 -5.60 1.71 14.84
C GLN A 129 -5.02 1.09 16.09
#